data_038da6005d853fa2c757968656084ef2
#
_entry.id   038da6005d853fa2c757968656084ef2
#
_cell.length_a   1.000
_cell.length_b   1.000
_cell.length_c   1.000
_cell.angle_alpha   90.00
_cell.angle_beta   90.00
_cell.angle_gamma   90.00
#
_symmetry.space_group_name_H-M   'P 1'
#
loop_
_entity.id
_entity.type
_entity.pdbx_description
1 polymer ?
#
loop_
_entity_poly.entity_id
_entity_poly.type
_entity_poly.pdbx_seq_one_letter_code
_entity_poly.pdbx_strand_id
1 'polypeptide(L)'
;MTGRDDYLPVMADSERALGRLDRALAVVREANTAELDRATQVELRIVESGIRRDQGLPEAAIVALQVPELTSGRLRPWSARLFYAYADALLAAGRADEARDAFARAAEADTEGETDAAERLDELDGIEFEDLEDSDPDEDSDLLGDGSLSEESGLSEDSGLSEESGLSEESGLEDHEHLQDGPSAGAPA
;
A
#
# COMPACT_ATOMS: atom_id res chain seq x y z
N MET A 1 19.96 -12.09 27.05
CA MET A 1 18.74 -11.66 27.79
C MET A 1 17.71 -11.20 26.77
N THR A 2 17.19 -12.12 25.96
CA THR A 2 16.45 -11.87 24.73
C THR A 2 15.13 -12.65 24.72
N GLY A 3 14.27 -12.50 25.61
CA GLY A 3 13.03 -13.26 25.61
C GLY A 3 11.82 -12.51 26.17
N ARG A 4 12.01 -11.29 26.62
CA ARG A 4 10.95 -10.50 27.25
C ARG A 4 10.54 -9.32 26.40
N ASP A 5 11.46 -8.82 25.59
CA ASP A 5 11.29 -7.57 24.85
C ASP A 5 10.56 -7.80 23.53
N ASP A 6 10.67 -9.00 22.94
CA ASP A 6 9.97 -9.39 21.70
C ASP A 6 8.44 -9.45 21.87
N TYR A 7 7.95 -9.57 23.11
CA TYR A 7 6.51 -9.60 23.41
C TYR A 7 5.89 -8.23 23.71
N LEU A 8 6.70 -7.17 23.79
CA LEU A 8 6.20 -5.82 24.12
C LEU A 8 5.12 -5.33 23.16
N PRO A 9 5.26 -5.46 21.80
CA PRO A 9 4.20 -5.07 20.88
C PRO A 9 2.90 -5.83 21.12
N VAL A 10 2.99 -7.17 21.33
CA VAL A 10 1.83 -8.03 21.60
C VAL A 10 1.15 -7.66 22.92
N MET A 11 1.94 -7.35 23.95
CA MET A 11 1.41 -6.91 25.26
C MET A 11 0.68 -5.56 25.11
N ALA A 12 1.28 -4.60 24.44
CA ALA A 12 0.68 -3.29 24.21
C ALA A 12 -0.61 -3.41 23.38
N ASP A 13 -0.61 -4.22 22.33
CA ASP A 13 -1.77 -4.43 21.48
C ASP A 13 -2.89 -5.17 22.22
N SER A 14 -2.55 -6.14 23.08
CA SER A 14 -3.52 -6.83 23.96
C SER A 14 -4.22 -5.86 24.93
N GLU A 15 -3.48 -4.94 25.56
CA GLU A 15 -4.07 -3.91 26.43
C GLU A 15 -4.93 -2.93 25.62
N ARG A 16 -4.52 -2.60 24.38
CA ARG A 16 -5.29 -1.80 23.43
C ARG A 16 -6.60 -2.50 23.07
N ALA A 17 -6.56 -3.77 22.69
CA ALA A 17 -7.74 -4.55 22.33
C ALA A 17 -8.74 -4.69 23.49
N LEU A 18 -8.25 -4.66 24.75
CA LEU A 18 -9.07 -4.61 25.97
C LEU A 18 -9.62 -3.20 26.28
N GLY A 19 -9.40 -2.22 25.41
CA GLY A 19 -9.80 -0.83 25.63
C GLY A 19 -9.00 -0.10 26.72
N ARG A 20 -7.86 -0.65 27.15
CA ARG A 20 -7.02 -0.10 28.23
C ARG A 20 -5.90 0.77 27.65
N LEU A 21 -6.28 1.81 26.92
CA LEU A 21 -5.36 2.63 26.12
C LEU A 21 -4.21 3.24 26.92
N ASP A 22 -4.48 3.68 28.16
CA ASP A 22 -3.42 4.22 29.03
C ASP A 22 -2.38 3.19 29.42
N ARG A 23 -2.79 1.93 29.65
CA ARG A 23 -1.89 0.83 29.96
C ARG A 23 -1.09 0.42 28.72
N ALA A 24 -1.74 0.36 27.56
CA ALA A 24 -1.07 0.10 26.29
C ALA A 24 0.05 1.13 26.04
N LEU A 25 -0.25 2.43 26.22
CA LEU A 25 0.76 3.48 26.11
C LEU A 25 1.85 3.38 27.19
N ALA A 26 1.53 2.93 28.41
CA ALA A 26 2.55 2.71 29.43
C ALA A 26 3.54 1.64 29.00
N VAL A 27 3.08 0.52 28.45
CA VAL A 27 3.95 -0.54 27.90
C VAL A 27 4.88 0.03 26.82
N VAL A 28 4.34 0.80 25.87
CA VAL A 28 5.13 1.42 24.78
C VAL A 28 6.19 2.37 25.34
N ARG A 29 5.84 3.20 26.34
CA ARG A 29 6.77 4.19 26.93
C ARG A 29 7.84 3.59 27.80
N GLU A 30 7.52 2.49 28.50
CA GLU A 30 8.45 1.75 29.38
C GLU A 30 9.44 0.90 28.59
N ALA A 31 9.15 0.65 27.30
CA ALA A 31 10.03 -0.08 26.42
C ALA A 31 11.37 0.66 26.24
N ASN A 32 12.48 -0.02 26.59
CA ASN A 32 13.81 0.51 26.31
C ASN A 32 14.17 0.32 24.82
N THR A 33 13.69 1.21 23.98
CA THR A 33 13.82 1.10 22.52
C THR A 33 15.26 0.99 22.04
N ALA A 34 16.25 1.46 22.83
CA ALA A 34 17.67 1.36 22.48
C ALA A 34 18.20 -0.08 22.53
N GLU A 35 17.55 -0.96 23.29
CA GLU A 35 17.93 -2.37 23.44
C GLU A 35 17.14 -3.31 22.53
N LEU A 36 16.06 -2.80 21.90
CA LEU A 36 15.21 -3.58 21.01
C LEU A 36 15.83 -3.68 19.61
N ASP A 37 15.60 -4.81 18.95
CA ASP A 37 15.87 -4.91 17.52
C ASP A 37 14.94 -3.99 16.70
N ARG A 38 15.33 -3.72 15.45
CA ARG A 38 14.61 -2.74 14.62
C ARG A 38 13.18 -3.17 14.27
N ALA A 39 12.93 -4.45 14.08
CA ALA A 39 11.59 -4.96 13.80
C ALA A 39 10.66 -4.67 14.98
N THR A 40 11.06 -5.04 16.20
CA THR A 40 10.30 -4.80 17.42
C THR A 40 10.05 -3.29 17.66
N GLN A 41 11.04 -2.43 17.35
CA GLN A 41 10.85 -0.98 17.44
C GLN A 41 9.74 -0.49 16.50
N VAL A 42 9.74 -0.96 15.24
CA VAL A 42 8.72 -0.58 14.24
C VAL A 42 7.35 -1.11 14.65
N GLU A 43 7.26 -2.36 15.12
CA GLU A 43 6.00 -2.93 15.62
C GLU A 43 5.42 -2.11 16.79
N LEU A 44 6.24 -1.66 17.73
CA LEU A 44 5.78 -0.78 18.81
C LEU A 44 5.25 0.55 18.28
N ARG A 45 5.84 1.10 17.21
CA ARG A 45 5.31 2.33 16.56
C ARG A 45 3.96 2.08 15.88
N ILE A 46 3.79 0.91 15.25
CA ILE A 46 2.51 0.51 14.65
C ILE A 46 1.43 0.43 15.74
N VAL A 47 1.73 -0.24 16.86
CA VAL A 47 0.79 -0.35 17.99
C VAL A 47 0.52 1.03 18.60
N GLU A 48 1.54 1.87 18.80
CA GLU A 48 1.36 3.25 19.30
C GLU A 48 0.43 4.04 18.40
N SER A 49 0.59 3.96 17.09
CA SER A 49 -0.29 4.62 16.12
C SER A 49 -1.74 4.14 16.28
N GLY A 50 -1.96 2.83 16.38
CA GLY A 50 -3.28 2.26 16.64
C GLY A 50 -3.91 2.81 17.94
N ILE A 51 -3.15 2.86 19.03
CA ILE A 51 -3.62 3.44 20.30
C ILE A 51 -4.02 4.91 20.13
N ARG A 52 -3.23 5.70 19.37
CA ARG A 52 -3.54 7.11 19.12
C ARG A 52 -4.82 7.28 18.30
N ARG A 53 -5.05 6.42 17.31
CA ARG A 53 -6.32 6.43 16.55
C ARG A 53 -7.51 6.11 17.46
N ASP A 54 -7.38 5.10 18.31
CA ASP A 54 -8.43 4.69 19.25
C ASP A 54 -8.72 5.80 20.30
N GLN A 55 -7.75 6.67 20.58
CA GLN A 55 -7.92 7.88 21.39
C GLN A 55 -8.58 9.05 20.62
N GLY A 56 -8.85 8.91 19.32
CA GLY A 56 -9.34 10.00 18.46
C GLY A 56 -8.27 11.05 18.14
N LEU A 57 -6.99 10.66 18.13
CA LEU A 57 -5.84 11.53 17.88
C LEU A 57 -5.09 11.10 16.60
N PRO A 58 -5.72 11.21 15.41
CA PRO A 58 -5.13 10.68 14.18
C PRO A 58 -3.82 11.37 13.78
N GLU A 59 -3.66 12.65 14.02
CA GLU A 59 -2.40 13.35 13.74
C GLU A 59 -1.25 12.83 14.62
N ALA A 60 -1.52 12.49 15.88
CA ALA A 60 -0.54 11.87 16.76
C ALA A 60 -0.20 10.45 16.30
N ALA A 61 -1.15 9.72 15.70
CA ALA A 61 -0.93 8.41 15.10
C ALA A 61 0.03 8.51 13.91
N ILE A 62 -0.16 9.48 13.03
CA ILE A 62 0.74 9.76 11.89
C ILE A 62 2.15 10.05 12.40
N VAL A 63 2.29 10.91 13.42
CA VAL A 63 3.59 11.27 14.00
C VAL A 63 4.31 10.05 14.59
N ALA A 64 3.59 9.14 15.25
CA ALA A 64 4.18 7.92 15.82
C ALA A 64 4.85 7.03 14.75
N LEU A 65 4.35 7.07 13.51
CA LEU A 65 4.86 6.27 12.38
C LEU A 65 5.92 6.99 11.55
N GLN A 66 6.29 8.24 11.88
CA GLN A 66 7.36 8.95 11.18
C GLN A 66 8.73 8.34 11.49
N VAL A 67 9.01 7.23 10.85
CA VAL A 67 10.29 6.51 10.96
C VAL A 67 11.01 6.55 9.60
N PRO A 68 12.37 6.43 9.58
CA PRO A 68 13.13 6.48 8.33
C PRO A 68 12.67 5.46 7.28
N GLU A 69 12.11 4.34 7.69
CA GLU A 69 11.63 3.28 6.82
C GLU A 69 10.45 3.69 5.94
N LEU A 70 9.62 4.64 6.38
CA LEU A 70 8.53 5.17 5.54
C LEU A 70 9.02 5.80 4.24
N THR A 71 10.22 6.39 4.26
CA THR A 71 10.78 7.09 3.09
C THR A 71 11.90 6.32 2.42
N SER A 72 12.38 5.23 3.05
CA SER A 72 13.41 4.40 2.46
C SER A 72 12.84 3.55 1.34
N GLY A 73 13.50 3.50 0.18
CA GLY A 73 13.13 2.58 -0.92
C GLY A 73 13.45 1.11 -0.63
N ARG A 74 13.89 0.77 0.59
CA ARG A 74 14.29 -0.59 0.96
C ARG A 74 13.18 -1.28 1.73
N LEU A 75 12.54 -2.26 1.10
CA LEU A 75 11.52 -3.09 1.74
C LEU A 75 12.15 -4.03 2.79
N ARG A 76 11.39 -4.25 3.87
CA ARG A 76 11.69 -5.13 4.99
C ARG A 76 10.47 -6.01 5.26
N PRO A 77 10.59 -7.11 5.99
CA PRO A 77 9.43 -7.98 6.29
C PRO A 77 8.25 -7.26 6.93
N TRP A 78 8.49 -6.18 7.67
CA TRP A 78 7.45 -5.38 8.32
C TRP A 78 6.96 -4.18 7.47
N SER A 79 7.47 -3.98 6.25
CA SER A 79 7.16 -2.77 5.45
C SER A 79 5.68 -2.70 5.07
N ALA A 80 5.06 -3.80 4.69
CA ALA A 80 3.64 -3.85 4.36
C ALA A 80 2.79 -3.34 5.53
N ARG A 81 2.99 -3.89 6.72
CA ARG A 81 2.26 -3.49 7.94
C ARG A 81 2.53 -2.05 8.36
N LEU A 82 3.77 -1.56 8.17
CA LEU A 82 4.12 -0.17 8.45
C LEU A 82 3.39 0.80 7.52
N PHE A 83 3.39 0.52 6.21
CA PHE A 83 2.69 1.36 5.22
C PHE A 83 1.18 1.29 5.42
N TYR A 84 0.64 0.11 5.72
CA TYR A 84 -0.76 -0.08 6.05
C TYR A 84 -1.20 0.75 7.25
N ALA A 85 -0.47 0.65 8.38
CA ALA A 85 -0.77 1.42 9.57
C ALA A 85 -0.68 2.94 9.34
N TYR A 86 0.23 3.36 8.46
CA TYR A 86 0.37 4.76 8.07
C TYR A 86 -0.81 5.24 7.21
N ALA A 87 -1.25 4.39 6.26
CA ALA A 87 -2.43 4.64 5.45
C ALA A 87 -3.70 4.79 6.30
N ASP A 88 -3.90 3.88 7.24
CA ASP A 88 -5.00 3.92 8.20
C ASP A 88 -4.99 5.21 9.06
N ALA A 89 -3.81 5.66 9.50
CA ALA A 89 -3.69 6.88 10.28
C ALA A 89 -4.01 8.13 9.43
N LEU A 90 -3.58 8.15 8.17
CA LEU A 90 -3.90 9.20 7.21
C LEU A 90 -5.40 9.25 6.91
N LEU A 91 -6.01 8.08 6.69
CA LEU A 91 -7.45 7.98 6.42
C LEU A 91 -8.27 8.50 7.62
N ALA A 92 -7.88 8.12 8.85
CA ALA A 92 -8.50 8.62 10.08
C ALA A 92 -8.33 10.14 10.25
N ALA A 93 -7.28 10.74 9.68
CA ALA A 93 -7.06 12.19 9.65
C ALA A 93 -7.79 12.90 8.49
N GLY A 94 -8.57 12.18 7.67
CA GLY A 94 -9.27 12.73 6.51
C GLY A 94 -8.37 13.03 5.30
N ARG A 95 -7.14 12.48 5.26
CA ARG A 95 -6.15 12.65 4.20
C ARG A 95 -6.23 11.50 3.20
N ALA A 96 -7.38 11.38 2.52
CA ALA A 96 -7.74 10.23 1.69
C ALA A 96 -6.75 9.98 0.53
N ASP A 97 -6.32 11.04 -0.17
CA ASP A 97 -5.38 10.90 -1.30
C ASP A 97 -4.03 10.32 -0.84
N GLU A 98 -3.52 10.81 0.29
CA GLU A 98 -2.26 10.31 0.84
C GLU A 98 -2.41 8.89 1.42
N ALA A 99 -3.57 8.58 2.00
CA ALA A 99 -3.88 7.23 2.47
C ALA A 99 -3.90 6.24 1.30
N ARG A 100 -4.50 6.62 0.17
CA ARG A 100 -4.52 5.82 -1.05
C ARG A 100 -3.10 5.49 -1.53
N ASP A 101 -2.21 6.48 -1.62
CA ASP A 101 -0.82 6.26 -2.01
C ASP A 101 -0.08 5.35 -1.02
N ALA A 102 -0.39 5.45 0.27
CA ALA A 102 0.21 4.62 1.30
C ALA A 102 -0.32 3.17 1.25
N PHE A 103 -1.63 2.96 0.98
CA PHE A 103 -2.19 1.61 0.75
C PHE A 103 -1.61 0.96 -0.51
N ALA A 104 -1.41 1.71 -1.60
CA ALA A 104 -0.75 1.20 -2.81
C ALA A 104 0.66 0.68 -2.48
N ARG A 105 1.44 1.43 -1.68
CA ARG A 105 2.76 0.98 -1.23
C ARG A 105 2.70 -0.22 -0.28
N ALA A 106 1.67 -0.31 0.55
CA ALA A 106 1.46 -1.46 1.42
C ALA A 106 1.18 -2.72 0.58
N ALA A 107 0.26 -2.64 -0.38
CA ALA A 107 -0.07 -3.73 -1.30
C ALA A 107 1.15 -4.19 -2.13
N GLU A 108 1.97 -3.23 -2.62
CA GLU A 108 3.21 -3.56 -3.34
C GLU A 108 4.23 -4.29 -2.45
N ALA A 109 4.29 -3.94 -1.17
CA ALA A 109 5.22 -4.55 -0.21
C ALA A 109 4.70 -5.88 0.36
N ASP A 110 3.41 -6.16 0.27
CA ASP A 110 2.74 -7.32 0.86
C ASP A 110 2.79 -8.53 -0.08
N THR A 111 3.95 -9.17 -0.13
CA THR A 111 4.15 -10.35 -0.96
C THR A 111 3.55 -11.63 -0.38
N GLU A 112 3.19 -11.62 0.89
CA GLU A 112 2.69 -12.78 1.62
C GLU A 112 1.18 -12.71 1.92
N GLY A 113 0.53 -11.58 1.61
CA GLY A 113 -0.89 -11.36 1.87
C GLY A 113 -1.18 -11.23 3.37
N GLU A 114 -0.33 -10.54 4.12
CA GLU A 114 -0.50 -10.31 5.56
C GLU A 114 -1.51 -9.20 5.86
N THR A 115 -1.86 -8.38 4.87
CA THR A 115 -2.77 -7.23 5.00
C THR A 115 -3.83 -7.24 3.91
N ASP A 116 -4.94 -6.56 4.14
CA ASP A 116 -5.99 -6.28 3.17
C ASP A 116 -5.76 -4.95 2.40
N ALA A 117 -4.47 -4.56 2.22
CA ALA A 117 -4.11 -3.28 1.62
C ALA A 117 -4.63 -3.11 0.20
N ALA A 118 -4.67 -4.19 -0.58
CA ALA A 118 -5.20 -4.18 -1.94
C ALA A 118 -6.70 -3.89 -1.96
N GLU A 119 -7.47 -4.60 -1.13
CA GLU A 119 -8.91 -4.41 -0.99
C GLU A 119 -9.24 -2.97 -0.52
N ARG A 120 -8.46 -2.45 0.44
CA ARG A 120 -8.62 -1.07 0.92
C ARG A 120 -8.32 -0.03 -0.15
N LEU A 121 -7.35 -0.31 -1.03
CA LEU A 121 -7.04 0.55 -2.17
C LEU A 121 -8.20 0.55 -3.17
N ASP A 122 -8.74 -0.62 -3.49
CA ASP A 122 -9.86 -0.78 -4.40
C ASP A 122 -11.13 -0.08 -3.87
N GLU A 123 -11.41 -0.18 -2.57
CA GLU A 123 -12.49 0.57 -1.92
C GLU A 123 -12.33 2.09 -2.09
N LEU A 124 -11.12 2.62 -1.91
CA LEU A 124 -10.83 4.05 -2.06
C LEU A 124 -10.92 4.51 -3.53
N ASP A 125 -10.61 3.63 -4.47
CA ASP A 125 -10.75 3.87 -5.91
C ASP A 125 -12.20 3.73 -6.40
N GLY A 126 -13.12 3.30 -5.53
CA GLY A 126 -14.52 3.11 -5.84
C GLY A 126 -14.78 1.86 -6.69
N ILE A 127 -13.88 0.88 -6.63
CA ILE A 127 -14.06 -0.42 -7.28
C ILE A 127 -14.89 -1.27 -6.32
N GLU A 128 -16.18 -1.43 -6.64
CA GLU A 128 -17.03 -2.39 -5.96
C GLU A 128 -16.82 -3.76 -6.63
N PHE A 129 -16.30 -4.73 -5.88
CA PHE A 129 -16.36 -6.12 -6.32
C PHE A 129 -17.78 -6.63 -6.10
N GLU A 130 -18.52 -6.81 -7.17
CA GLU A 130 -19.70 -7.67 -7.11
C GLU A 130 -19.18 -9.10 -6.93
N ASP A 131 -19.42 -9.68 -5.76
CA ASP A 131 -19.25 -11.11 -5.56
C ASP A 131 -20.11 -11.82 -6.61
N LEU A 132 -19.47 -12.38 -7.61
CA LEU A 132 -20.10 -13.33 -8.52
C LEU A 132 -20.27 -14.66 -7.74
N GLU A 133 -21.00 -14.57 -6.60
CA GLU A 133 -21.45 -15.78 -5.92
C GLU A 133 -22.41 -16.53 -6.85
N ASP A 134 -21.92 -17.66 -7.30
CA ASP A 134 -22.67 -18.81 -7.80
C ASP A 134 -23.84 -18.49 -8.76
N SER A 135 -23.52 -18.18 -9.99
CA SER A 135 -24.38 -18.62 -11.07
C SER A 135 -24.28 -20.14 -11.12
N ASP A 136 -25.22 -20.81 -10.45
CA ASP A 136 -25.39 -22.24 -10.53
C ASP A 136 -25.41 -22.65 -12.02
N PRO A 137 -24.49 -23.51 -12.49
CA PRO A 137 -24.45 -23.91 -13.90
C PRO A 137 -25.54 -24.92 -14.29
N ASP A 138 -26.56 -25.14 -13.45
CA ASP A 138 -27.53 -26.22 -13.64
C ASP A 138 -28.94 -25.80 -14.13
N GLU A 139 -29.19 -24.52 -14.49
CA GLU A 139 -30.52 -24.13 -14.97
C GLU A 139 -30.72 -24.03 -16.50
N ASP A 140 -29.73 -24.42 -17.34
CA ASP A 140 -29.91 -24.40 -18.80
C ASP A 140 -29.76 -25.77 -19.47
N SER A 141 -30.41 -26.83 -18.96
CA SER A 141 -30.48 -28.13 -19.64
C SER A 141 -31.86 -28.51 -20.21
N ASP A 142 -32.76 -27.56 -20.47
CA ASP A 142 -34.06 -27.88 -21.07
C ASP A 142 -34.46 -26.99 -22.26
N LEU A 143 -33.56 -26.79 -23.25
CA LEU A 143 -33.99 -26.30 -24.58
C LEU A 143 -33.27 -27.06 -25.70
N LEU A 144 -33.38 -28.36 -25.74
CA LEU A 144 -33.22 -29.12 -26.99
C LEU A 144 -34.58 -29.35 -27.65
N GLY A 145 -35.07 -28.33 -28.32
CA GLY A 145 -36.22 -28.37 -29.23
C GLY A 145 -35.71 -28.28 -30.68
N ASP A 146 -35.62 -29.43 -31.28
CA ASP A 146 -35.89 -29.77 -32.69
C ASP A 146 -36.23 -28.61 -33.66
N GLY A 147 -35.51 -28.53 -34.80
CA GLY A 147 -36.01 -27.76 -35.91
C GLY A 147 -35.02 -27.34 -36.99
N SER A 148 -34.72 -28.27 -37.88
CA SER A 148 -34.64 -28.04 -39.36
C SER A 148 -33.46 -27.23 -39.95
N LEU A 149 -32.72 -27.95 -40.74
CA LEU A 149 -31.76 -27.55 -41.78
C LEU A 149 -32.38 -26.58 -42.80
N SER A 150 -31.65 -25.54 -43.15
CA SER A 150 -31.69 -24.90 -44.47
C SER A 150 -30.32 -24.35 -44.80
N GLU A 151 -29.70 -24.98 -45.78
CA GLU A 151 -28.51 -24.52 -46.49
C GLU A 151 -28.85 -23.26 -47.28
N GLU A 152 -28.03 -22.23 -47.24
CA GLU A 152 -27.71 -21.43 -48.44
C GLU A 152 -26.36 -20.78 -48.35
N SER A 153 -25.62 -21.00 -49.37
CA SER A 153 -24.34 -20.55 -49.75
C SER A 153 -24.28 -19.04 -50.09
N GLY A 154 -23.23 -18.37 -49.69
CA GLY A 154 -22.95 -16.99 -50.11
C GLY A 154 -21.48 -16.62 -49.87
N LEU A 155 -20.65 -16.95 -50.85
CA LEU A 155 -19.28 -16.43 -51.03
C LEU A 155 -19.30 -14.94 -51.38
N SER A 156 -18.48 -14.14 -50.70
CA SER A 156 -17.92 -12.92 -51.27
C SER A 156 -16.60 -12.61 -50.62
N GLU A 157 -15.56 -12.81 -51.39
CA GLU A 157 -14.24 -12.24 -51.22
C GLU A 157 -14.28 -10.73 -51.46
N ASP A 158 -13.64 -9.93 -50.60
CA ASP A 158 -12.98 -8.72 -51.08
C ASP A 158 -11.77 -8.39 -50.19
N SER A 159 -10.71 -8.23 -50.88
CA SER A 159 -9.36 -7.86 -50.50
C SER A 159 -9.23 -6.36 -50.31
N GLY A 160 -8.51 -5.93 -49.26
CA GLY A 160 -8.13 -4.54 -49.06
C GLY A 160 -6.87 -4.39 -48.23
N LEU A 161 -5.74 -4.54 -48.88
CA LEU A 161 -4.42 -4.12 -48.38
C LEU A 161 -4.34 -2.59 -48.41
N SER A 162 -3.84 -2.00 -47.35
CA SER A 162 -3.16 -0.68 -47.41
C SER A 162 -2.10 -0.61 -46.33
N GLU A 163 -0.87 -0.73 -46.78
CA GLU A 163 0.33 -0.30 -46.09
C GLU A 163 0.37 1.24 -46.11
N GLU A 164 0.74 1.86 -45.00
CA GLU A 164 1.59 3.06 -45.07
C GLU A 164 2.47 3.20 -43.83
N SER A 165 3.69 3.23 -44.08
CA SER A 165 4.86 3.55 -43.31
C SER A 165 4.93 5.03 -42.94
N GLY A 166 5.38 5.34 -41.74
CA GLY A 166 5.71 6.69 -41.27
C GLY A 166 6.78 6.70 -40.20
N LEU A 167 8.01 6.60 -40.63
CA LEU A 167 9.21 6.94 -39.86
C LEU A 167 9.30 8.44 -39.67
N SER A 168 9.58 8.91 -38.47
CA SER A 168 10.21 10.20 -38.22
C SER A 168 11.11 10.13 -37.03
N GLU A 169 12.38 10.06 -37.32
CA GLU A 169 13.47 10.41 -36.42
C GLU A 169 13.49 11.92 -36.23
N GLU A 170 13.67 12.40 -35.04
CA GLU A 170 14.47 13.61 -34.81
C GLU A 170 15.15 13.59 -33.45
N SER A 171 16.42 13.68 -33.56
CA SER A 171 17.48 13.92 -32.60
C SER A 171 17.42 15.36 -32.05
N GLY A 172 17.67 15.51 -30.75
CA GLY A 172 17.92 16.80 -30.10
C GLY A 172 18.80 16.65 -28.87
N LEU A 173 20.09 16.60 -29.10
CA LEU A 173 21.14 16.85 -28.13
C LEU A 173 21.19 18.35 -27.84
N GLU A 174 21.12 18.76 -26.58
CA GLU A 174 21.73 20.03 -26.15
C GLU A 174 22.43 19.86 -24.79
N ASP A 175 23.74 19.89 -24.86
CA ASP A 175 24.69 20.17 -23.81
C ASP A 175 24.47 21.57 -23.22
N HIS A 176 24.45 21.69 -21.90
CA HIS A 176 24.88 22.91 -21.23
C HIS A 176 25.67 22.58 -19.97
N GLU A 177 26.99 22.51 -20.19
CA GLU A 177 27.96 22.84 -19.15
C GLU A 177 27.79 24.31 -18.72
N HIS A 178 27.74 24.55 -17.43
CA HIS A 178 28.20 25.81 -16.86
C HIS A 178 28.92 25.59 -15.54
N LEU A 179 30.26 25.65 -15.65
CA LEU A 179 31.21 25.87 -14.60
C LEU A 179 31.09 27.31 -14.08
N GLN A 180 31.16 27.53 -12.78
CA GLN A 180 31.82 28.68 -12.14
C GLN A 180 32.07 28.36 -10.67
N ASP A 181 33.20 28.06 -10.41
CA ASP A 181 34.33 28.60 -9.61
C ASP A 181 34.02 29.79 -8.70
N GLY A 182 34.50 29.64 -7.45
CA GLY A 182 35.02 30.76 -6.71
C GLY A 182 34.96 30.65 -5.18
N PRO A 183 36.09 30.73 -4.48
CA PRO A 183 36.18 30.50 -3.04
C PRO A 183 36.23 31.81 -2.24
N SER A 184 35.92 31.75 -0.93
CA SER A 184 36.54 32.62 0.07
C SER A 184 36.15 32.25 1.50
N ALA A 185 36.96 31.67 2.24
CA ALA A 185 37.76 32.11 3.38
C ALA A 185 37.17 33.19 4.29
N GLY A 186 37.12 32.88 5.60
CA GLY A 186 36.87 33.84 6.67
C GLY A 186 36.52 33.21 8.02
N ALA A 187 37.52 32.74 8.78
CA ALA A 187 37.56 32.83 10.24
C ALA A 187 38.49 34.04 10.57
N PRO A 188 38.64 34.52 11.79
CA PRO A 188 38.19 34.08 13.12
C PRO A 188 37.69 35.24 14.03
N ALA A 189 37.10 34.93 15.15
CA ALA A 189 37.39 35.40 16.48
C ALA A 189 36.44 34.80 17.50
#